data_cd2cd167d206e39e69a5b488b3ac5b15
#
_entry.id   cd2cd167d206e39e69a5b488b3ac5b15
#
_cell.length_a   1.000
_cell.length_b   1.000
_cell.length_c   1.000
_cell.angle_alpha   90.00
_cell.angle_beta   90.00
_cell.angle_gamma   90.00
#
_symmetry.space_group_name_H-M   'P 1'
#
loop_
_entity.id
_entity.type
_entity.pdbx_description
1 polymer ?
#
loop_
_entity_poly.entity_id
_entity_poly.type
_entity_poly.pdbx_seq_one_letter_code
_entity_poly.pdbx_strand_id
1 'polypeptide(L)'
;MSTVQFTFDGVTYHGNKGEPLSAALLRNGIKVVTESSYRFRPRGVVGLGYEEPCALVQIDSGSGEPMVPATRIELVDGLVVRSLAGVGDLPNQIDKARYDKTFKHVDVLIIGAGLSGLKAAQKVANSGKSVIILDDQFQPGGYVSDLNEKIDSKLINSLKKNNVTHLQRTTAIGLYDQNYVVAIERRTDHLSSEILPEMSRMRTWHIRAKEIILATGAFQRVLVFPNNDRPGIMLSHAAATYLHKYRVGTFKTGVVVTVDDFGYQ
;
A
#
# COMPACT_ATOMS: atom_id res chain seq x y z
N MET A 1 -2.30 -13.55 -14.54
CA MET A 1 -2.33 -13.43 -13.07
C MET A 1 -3.13 -14.61 -12.55
N SER A 2 -2.70 -15.25 -11.47
CA SER A 2 -3.46 -16.36 -10.88
C SER A 2 -4.67 -15.79 -10.11
N THR A 3 -5.82 -16.42 -10.30
CA THR A 3 -7.05 -16.09 -9.56
C THR A 3 -6.98 -16.73 -8.18
N VAL A 4 -7.43 -16.03 -7.15
CA VAL A 4 -7.54 -16.48 -5.77
C VAL A 4 -8.94 -16.24 -5.24
N GLN A 5 -9.31 -16.98 -4.20
CA GLN A 5 -10.60 -16.82 -3.50
C GLN A 5 -10.39 -16.02 -2.20
N PHE A 6 -11.36 -15.18 -1.88
CA PHE A 6 -11.42 -14.48 -0.60
C PHE A 6 -12.86 -14.37 -0.12
N THR A 7 -13.04 -14.15 1.17
CA THR A 7 -14.37 -13.98 1.77
C THR A 7 -14.52 -12.54 2.27
N PHE A 8 -15.62 -11.90 1.90
CA PHE A 8 -16.02 -10.59 2.42
C PHE A 8 -17.45 -10.67 2.95
N ASP A 9 -17.65 -10.33 4.22
CA ASP A 9 -18.94 -10.43 4.94
C ASP A 9 -19.60 -11.82 4.79
N GLY A 10 -18.80 -12.89 4.87
CA GLY A 10 -19.27 -14.27 4.77
C GLY A 10 -19.55 -14.76 3.35
N VAL A 11 -19.42 -13.92 2.32
CA VAL A 11 -19.60 -14.28 0.92
C VAL A 11 -18.26 -14.47 0.23
N THR A 12 -18.13 -15.55 -0.53
CA THR A 12 -16.90 -15.87 -1.28
C THR A 12 -16.86 -15.16 -2.63
N TYR A 13 -15.74 -14.52 -2.91
CA TYR A 13 -15.45 -13.79 -4.15
C TYR A 13 -14.12 -14.23 -4.76
N HIS A 14 -13.87 -13.78 -5.98
CA HIS A 14 -12.64 -14.05 -6.71
C HIS A 14 -11.93 -12.74 -7.07
N GLY A 15 -10.60 -12.78 -7.06
CA GLY A 15 -9.77 -11.66 -7.48
C GLY A 15 -8.40 -12.13 -7.99
N ASN A 16 -7.55 -11.17 -8.36
CA ASN A 16 -6.21 -11.49 -8.84
C ASN A 16 -5.22 -11.49 -7.66
N LYS A 17 -4.38 -12.51 -7.59
CA LYS A 17 -3.34 -12.59 -6.55
C LYS A 17 -2.46 -11.34 -6.56
N GLY A 18 -2.30 -10.72 -5.39
CA GLY A 18 -1.44 -9.54 -5.18
C GLY A 18 -2.05 -8.21 -5.60
N GLU A 19 -3.28 -8.17 -6.17
CA GLU A 19 -3.99 -6.89 -6.28
C GLU A 19 -4.48 -6.43 -4.89
N PRO A 20 -4.70 -5.12 -4.65
CA PRO A 20 -5.30 -4.69 -3.40
C PRO A 20 -6.74 -5.20 -3.27
N LEU A 21 -7.14 -5.57 -2.05
CA LEU A 21 -8.49 -6.03 -1.76
C LEU A 21 -9.55 -5.07 -2.31
N SER A 22 -9.31 -3.75 -2.23
CA SER A 22 -10.20 -2.73 -2.78
C SER A 22 -10.46 -2.90 -4.27
N ALA A 23 -9.44 -3.28 -5.06
CA ALA A 23 -9.62 -3.54 -6.50
C ALA A 23 -10.47 -4.80 -6.73
N ALA A 24 -10.25 -5.86 -5.94
CA ALA A 24 -11.07 -7.07 -6.01
C ALA A 24 -12.52 -6.82 -5.61
N LEU A 25 -12.77 -6.03 -4.55
CA LEU A 25 -14.12 -5.63 -4.12
C LEU A 25 -14.86 -4.86 -5.23
N LEU A 26 -14.22 -3.83 -5.77
CA LEU A 26 -14.79 -3.02 -6.85
C LEU A 26 -15.05 -3.85 -8.12
N ARG A 27 -14.15 -4.79 -8.48
CA ARG A 27 -14.31 -5.72 -9.61
C ARG A 27 -15.55 -6.60 -9.45
N ASN A 28 -15.85 -7.02 -8.22
CA ASN A 28 -17.04 -7.81 -7.89
C ASN A 28 -18.30 -6.94 -7.64
N GLY A 29 -18.25 -5.64 -7.93
CA GLY A 29 -19.39 -4.72 -7.81
C GLY A 29 -19.66 -4.26 -6.37
N ILE A 30 -18.79 -4.58 -5.41
CA ILE A 30 -18.93 -4.17 -4.01
C ILE A 30 -18.43 -2.73 -3.88
N LYS A 31 -19.37 -1.80 -3.73
CA LYS A 31 -19.12 -0.36 -3.63
C LYS A 31 -19.13 0.13 -2.19
N VAL A 32 -19.89 -0.52 -1.32
CA VAL A 32 -19.93 -0.23 0.12
C VAL A 32 -18.93 -1.16 0.80
N VAL A 33 -17.91 -0.60 1.41
CA VAL A 33 -16.83 -1.35 2.08
C VAL A 33 -16.93 -1.24 3.59
N THR A 34 -17.47 -0.11 4.07
CA THR A 34 -17.65 0.14 5.51
C THR A 34 -18.80 1.10 5.75
N GLU A 35 -19.16 1.31 6.99
CA GLU A 35 -20.17 2.26 7.42
C GLU A 35 -19.62 3.21 8.48
N SER A 36 -20.20 4.41 8.57
CA SER A 36 -19.82 5.36 9.62
C SER A 36 -20.38 4.92 10.98
N SER A 37 -19.60 5.13 12.04
CA SER A 37 -19.92 4.66 13.40
C SER A 37 -21.22 5.17 14.01
N TYR A 38 -21.65 6.40 13.66
CA TYR A 38 -22.82 7.02 14.29
C TYR A 38 -24.11 6.94 13.46
N ARG A 39 -23.97 7.06 12.16
CA ARG A 39 -25.14 7.20 11.26
C ARG A 39 -25.25 6.04 10.29
N PHE A 40 -24.38 5.06 10.39
CA PHE A 40 -24.33 3.89 9.51
C PHE A 40 -24.40 4.28 8.02
N ARG A 41 -23.75 5.40 7.68
CA ARG A 41 -23.71 5.88 6.31
C ARG A 41 -22.74 4.99 5.51
N PRO A 42 -23.18 4.51 4.34
CA PRO A 42 -22.30 3.71 3.50
C PRO A 42 -21.11 4.52 3.03
N ARG A 43 -19.93 3.92 3.12
CA ARG A 43 -18.65 4.46 2.69
C ARG A 43 -18.01 3.52 1.67
N GLY A 44 -17.37 4.11 0.66
CA GLY A 44 -16.65 3.38 -0.38
C GLY A 44 -15.16 3.63 -0.34
N VAL A 45 -14.49 3.18 -1.40
CA VAL A 45 -13.08 3.45 -1.63
C VAL A 45 -12.94 4.87 -2.17
N VAL A 46 -12.11 5.67 -1.53
CA VAL A 46 -11.84 7.09 -1.89
C VAL A 46 -10.44 7.25 -2.46
N GLY A 47 -9.45 6.62 -1.86
CA GLY A 47 -8.02 6.80 -2.14
C GLY A 47 -7.28 5.52 -2.50
N LEU A 48 -5.99 5.55 -2.28
CA LEU A 48 -5.05 4.44 -2.48
C LEU A 48 -4.16 4.26 -1.24
N GLY A 49 -3.65 3.05 -1.04
CA GLY A 49 -2.66 2.79 0.00
C GLY A 49 -3.07 3.33 1.37
N TYR A 50 -2.18 4.09 2.01
CA TYR A 50 -2.45 4.75 3.30
C TYR A 50 -3.34 6.00 3.19
N GLU A 51 -3.57 6.51 1.98
CA GLU A 51 -4.40 7.68 1.73
C GLU A 51 -5.90 7.37 1.83
N GLU A 52 -6.26 6.10 1.97
CA GLU A 52 -7.65 5.65 2.06
C GLU A 52 -8.26 5.97 3.43
N PRO A 53 -9.19 6.94 3.53
CA PRO A 53 -9.75 7.35 4.81
C PRO A 53 -11.03 6.59 5.17
N CYS A 54 -11.66 5.89 4.24
CA CYS A 54 -13.02 5.40 4.38
C CYS A 54 -13.15 3.87 4.33
N ALA A 55 -12.44 3.21 3.43
CA ALA A 55 -12.58 1.78 3.18
C ALA A 55 -11.74 0.93 4.17
N LEU A 56 -12.05 1.04 5.47
CA LEU A 56 -11.40 0.26 6.52
C LEU A 56 -12.15 -1.05 6.76
N VAL A 57 -11.42 -2.14 6.84
CA VAL A 57 -11.96 -3.49 7.04
C VAL A 57 -11.33 -4.18 8.24
N GLN A 58 -11.98 -5.23 8.73
CA GLN A 58 -11.44 -6.18 9.69
C GLN A 58 -10.88 -7.37 8.93
N ILE A 59 -9.62 -7.75 9.19
CA ILE A 59 -9.06 -9.02 8.76
C ILE A 59 -9.34 -10.03 9.87
N ASP A 60 -10.04 -11.12 9.54
CA ASP A 60 -10.37 -12.19 10.48
C ASP A 60 -9.49 -13.45 10.26
N SER A 61 -8.79 -13.54 9.13
CA SER A 61 -7.84 -14.62 8.86
C SER A 61 -6.45 -14.33 9.42
N GLY A 62 -5.64 -15.38 9.61
CA GLY A 62 -4.27 -15.27 10.12
C GLY A 62 -4.23 -14.74 11.55
N SER A 63 -3.40 -13.75 11.83
CA SER A 63 -3.30 -13.12 13.16
C SER A 63 -4.47 -12.20 13.48
N GLY A 64 -5.31 -11.89 12.51
CA GLY A 64 -6.35 -10.89 12.62
C GLY A 64 -5.80 -9.46 12.68
N GLU A 65 -6.47 -8.49 12.10
CA GLU A 65 -6.05 -7.09 12.20
C GLU A 65 -7.23 -6.15 12.02
N PRO A 66 -7.53 -5.27 12.99
CA PRO A 66 -8.63 -4.34 12.90
C PRO A 66 -8.28 -3.09 12.09
N MET A 67 -9.29 -2.49 11.46
CA MET A 67 -9.23 -1.16 10.84
C MET A 67 -8.12 -0.99 9.79
N VAL A 68 -7.90 -2.02 8.97
CA VAL A 68 -6.89 -1.97 7.90
C VAL A 68 -7.53 -1.38 6.63
N PRO A 69 -6.91 -0.39 5.98
CA PRO A 69 -7.39 0.08 4.68
C PRO A 69 -7.39 -1.06 3.64
N ALA A 70 -8.54 -1.31 3.01
CA ALA A 70 -8.68 -2.33 1.97
C ALA A 70 -7.71 -2.11 0.78
N THR A 71 -7.24 -0.89 0.62
CA THR A 71 -6.26 -0.47 -0.39
C THR A 71 -4.83 -0.95 -0.09
N ARG A 72 -4.56 -1.40 1.15
CA ARG A 72 -3.24 -1.89 1.59
C ARG A 72 -3.13 -3.40 1.69
N ILE A 73 -4.25 -4.09 1.64
CA ILE A 73 -4.30 -5.54 1.78
C ILE A 73 -4.03 -6.14 0.40
N GLU A 74 -2.89 -6.79 0.23
CA GLU A 74 -2.60 -7.58 -0.98
C GLU A 74 -3.41 -8.87 -0.93
N LEU A 75 -4.16 -9.15 -1.99
CA LEU A 75 -5.07 -10.29 -2.04
C LEU A 75 -4.30 -11.60 -2.11
N VAL A 76 -4.58 -12.47 -1.15
CA VAL A 76 -4.06 -13.84 -1.07
C VAL A 76 -5.20 -14.83 -1.00
N ASP A 77 -4.92 -16.08 -1.35
CA ASP A 77 -5.92 -17.15 -1.29
C ASP A 77 -6.34 -17.42 0.16
N GLY A 78 -7.66 -17.57 0.38
CA GLY A 78 -8.22 -17.83 1.70
C GLY A 78 -8.29 -16.60 2.63
N LEU A 79 -8.07 -15.38 2.13
CA LEU A 79 -8.25 -14.16 2.92
C LEU A 79 -9.70 -14.01 3.37
N VAL A 80 -9.91 -13.82 4.68
CA VAL A 80 -11.23 -13.59 5.28
C VAL A 80 -11.28 -12.20 5.87
N VAL A 81 -12.19 -11.38 5.39
CA VAL A 81 -12.38 -9.98 5.81
C VAL A 81 -13.85 -9.66 5.96
N ARG A 82 -14.14 -8.67 6.79
CA ARG A 82 -15.50 -8.12 6.96
C ARG A 82 -15.50 -6.60 6.98
N SER A 83 -16.64 -6.05 6.62
CA SER A 83 -16.91 -4.62 6.72
C SER A 83 -16.90 -4.17 8.19
N LEU A 84 -16.74 -2.86 8.39
CA LEU A 84 -16.79 -2.26 9.72
C LEU A 84 -17.92 -1.22 9.80
N ALA A 85 -18.55 -1.14 10.96
CA ALA A 85 -19.43 -0.04 11.35
C ALA A 85 -18.76 0.74 12.50
N GLY A 86 -17.72 1.52 12.16
CA GLY A 86 -16.96 2.30 13.14
C GLY A 86 -15.64 1.65 13.55
N VAL A 87 -15.60 0.99 14.70
CA VAL A 87 -14.36 0.44 15.28
C VAL A 87 -14.26 -1.05 15.02
N GLY A 88 -13.05 -1.54 14.72
CA GLY A 88 -12.77 -2.96 14.58
C GLY A 88 -12.59 -3.66 15.94
N ASP A 89 -12.62 -4.99 15.90
CA ASP A 89 -12.45 -5.82 17.09
C ASP A 89 -10.99 -6.29 17.21
N LEU A 90 -10.48 -6.28 18.42
CA LEU A 90 -9.20 -6.94 18.69
C LEU A 90 -9.38 -8.46 18.57
N PRO A 91 -8.42 -9.17 17.96
CA PRO A 91 -8.48 -10.64 17.89
C PRO A 91 -8.53 -11.25 19.30
N ASN A 92 -9.43 -12.22 19.47
CA ASN A 92 -9.54 -12.96 20.74
C ASN A 92 -8.44 -14.02 20.92
N GLN A 93 -7.65 -14.27 19.88
CA GLN A 93 -6.56 -15.24 19.90
C GLN A 93 -5.22 -14.56 20.09
N ILE A 94 -4.33 -15.23 20.83
CA ILE A 94 -2.95 -14.76 20.96
C ILE A 94 -2.29 -14.81 19.58
N ASP A 95 -1.69 -13.70 19.18
CA ASP A 95 -0.90 -13.66 17.95
C ASP A 95 0.33 -14.55 18.09
N LYS A 96 0.45 -15.56 17.23
CA LYS A 96 1.57 -16.51 17.19
C LYS A 96 2.65 -16.09 16.19
N ALA A 97 2.47 -14.98 15.48
CA ALA A 97 3.44 -14.50 14.53
C ALA A 97 4.75 -14.07 15.20
N ARG A 98 5.84 -14.24 14.49
CA ARG A 98 7.16 -13.76 14.94
C ARG A 98 7.38 -12.34 14.46
N TYR A 99 8.02 -11.54 15.31
CA TYR A 99 8.45 -10.19 15.03
C TYR A 99 9.94 -10.07 15.33
N ASP A 100 10.66 -9.43 14.42
CA ASP A 100 12.10 -9.23 14.61
C ASP A 100 12.53 -7.78 14.34
N LYS A 101 13.78 -7.48 14.62
CA LYS A 101 14.39 -6.18 14.35
C LYS A 101 15.79 -6.35 13.80
N THR A 102 16.23 -5.38 13.01
CA THR A 102 17.56 -5.33 12.47
C THR A 102 18.12 -3.91 12.51
N PHE A 103 19.43 -3.79 12.64
CA PHE A 103 20.15 -2.52 12.71
C PHE A 103 21.05 -2.40 11.49
N LYS A 104 21.04 -1.24 10.84
CA LYS A 104 21.86 -0.98 9.65
C LYS A 104 22.46 0.42 9.69
N HIS A 105 23.70 0.51 9.21
CA HIS A 105 24.35 1.75 8.85
C HIS A 105 24.48 1.82 7.34
N VAL A 106 24.26 3.00 6.78
CA VAL A 106 24.27 3.20 5.32
C VAL A 106 24.78 4.61 5.00
N ASP A 107 25.41 4.80 3.83
CA ASP A 107 25.81 6.14 3.42
C ASP A 107 24.58 6.98 3.07
N VAL A 108 23.65 6.44 2.29
CA VAL A 108 22.44 7.16 1.89
C VAL A 108 21.19 6.28 2.07
N LEU A 109 20.23 6.80 2.80
CA LEU A 109 18.88 6.26 2.89
C LEU A 109 17.95 7.06 1.99
N ILE A 110 17.18 6.37 1.14
CA ILE A 110 16.18 6.96 0.27
C ILE A 110 14.81 6.44 0.70
N ILE A 111 13.89 7.36 0.99
CA ILE A 111 12.50 7.03 1.39
C ILE A 111 11.59 7.35 0.22
N GLY A 112 11.03 6.31 -0.39
CA GLY A 112 10.21 6.33 -1.60
C GLY A 112 10.96 5.81 -2.82
N ALA A 113 10.42 4.78 -3.47
CA ALA A 113 10.94 4.19 -4.71
C ALA A 113 10.14 4.59 -5.96
N GLY A 114 9.52 5.78 -5.95
CA GLY A 114 9.00 6.43 -7.12
C GLY A 114 10.13 6.88 -8.07
N LEU A 115 9.78 7.51 -9.19
CA LEU A 115 10.75 7.90 -10.22
C LEU A 115 11.93 8.74 -9.67
N SER A 116 11.65 9.67 -8.77
CA SER A 116 12.67 10.52 -8.14
C SER A 116 13.61 9.71 -7.25
N GLY A 117 13.07 8.81 -6.41
CA GLY A 117 13.87 7.92 -5.57
C GLY A 117 14.72 6.95 -6.37
N LEU A 118 14.18 6.37 -7.44
CA LEU A 118 14.92 5.49 -8.34
C LEU A 118 16.09 6.20 -9.03
N LYS A 119 15.89 7.44 -9.51
CA LYS A 119 16.97 8.26 -10.10
C LYS A 119 18.05 8.59 -9.07
N ALA A 120 17.64 8.93 -7.85
CA ALA A 120 18.56 9.18 -6.75
C ALA A 120 19.37 7.93 -6.40
N ALA A 121 18.71 6.77 -6.25
CA ALA A 121 19.36 5.49 -5.97
C ALA A 121 20.38 5.13 -7.05
N GLN A 122 20.03 5.27 -8.31
CA GLN A 122 20.95 5.02 -9.43
C GLN A 122 22.20 5.93 -9.36
N LYS A 123 22.00 7.23 -9.15
CA LYS A 123 23.10 8.20 -9.09
C LYS A 123 24.04 7.91 -7.92
N VAL A 124 23.50 7.66 -6.74
CA VAL A 124 24.27 7.35 -5.53
C VAL A 124 25.00 6.01 -5.65
N ALA A 125 24.31 4.97 -6.14
CA ALA A 125 24.92 3.67 -6.35
C ALA A 125 26.08 3.70 -7.34
N ASN A 126 26.00 4.55 -8.38
CA ASN A 126 27.07 4.74 -9.36
C ASN A 126 28.32 5.43 -8.75
N SER A 127 28.20 6.16 -7.65
CA SER A 127 29.35 6.75 -6.95
C SER A 127 30.02 5.78 -5.95
N GLY A 128 29.57 4.51 -5.88
CA GLY A 128 30.12 3.50 -4.99
C GLY A 128 29.64 3.56 -3.55
N LYS A 129 28.80 4.54 -3.18
CA LYS A 129 28.21 4.65 -1.84
C LYS A 129 27.20 3.53 -1.60
N SER A 130 27.05 3.09 -0.36
CA SER A 130 26.00 2.17 0.07
C SER A 130 24.64 2.88 0.10
N VAL A 131 23.61 2.20 -0.39
CA VAL A 131 22.25 2.75 -0.47
C VAL A 131 21.25 1.77 0.13
N ILE A 132 20.37 2.29 0.96
CA ILE A 132 19.08 1.63 1.26
C ILE A 132 18.00 2.51 0.64
N ILE A 133 17.15 1.90 -0.20
CA ILE A 133 15.92 2.53 -0.70
C ILE A 133 14.73 1.73 -0.20
N LEU A 134 13.76 2.39 0.39
CA LEU A 134 12.54 1.74 0.91
C LEU A 134 11.28 2.37 0.35
N ASP A 135 10.24 1.54 0.22
CA ASP A 135 8.92 1.94 -0.26
C ASP A 135 7.83 1.07 0.39
N ASP A 136 6.68 1.64 0.67
CA ASP A 136 5.54 0.92 1.25
C ASP A 136 4.84 0.02 0.24
N GLN A 137 5.07 0.25 -1.05
CA GLN A 137 4.52 -0.53 -2.14
C GLN A 137 5.32 -1.82 -2.39
N PHE A 138 4.67 -2.80 -3.01
CA PHE A 138 5.32 -4.06 -3.40
C PHE A 138 6.11 -3.96 -4.71
N GLN A 139 5.90 -2.89 -5.48
CA GLN A 139 6.60 -2.62 -6.73
C GLN A 139 7.13 -1.19 -6.73
N PRO A 140 8.37 -0.98 -7.23
CA PRO A 140 8.90 0.35 -7.40
C PRO A 140 8.25 1.06 -8.59
N GLY A 141 8.31 2.39 -8.59
CA GLY A 141 7.85 3.22 -9.72
C GLY A 141 6.86 4.29 -9.32
N GLY A 142 6.18 4.12 -8.18
CA GLY A 142 5.20 5.09 -7.69
C GLY A 142 4.16 5.42 -8.76
N TYR A 143 3.85 6.69 -8.94
CA TYR A 143 2.83 7.17 -9.87
C TYR A 143 2.95 6.64 -11.30
N VAL A 144 4.17 6.52 -11.84
CA VAL A 144 4.40 5.97 -13.19
C VAL A 144 3.93 4.51 -13.28
N SER A 145 4.21 3.73 -12.23
CA SER A 145 3.72 2.35 -12.12
C SER A 145 2.19 2.29 -11.94
N ASP A 146 1.62 3.24 -11.22
CA ASP A 146 0.17 3.29 -10.98
C ASP A 146 -0.63 3.59 -12.24
N LEU A 147 -0.10 4.38 -13.15
CA LEU A 147 -0.66 4.60 -14.49
C LEU A 147 -0.33 3.48 -15.49
N ASN A 148 0.36 2.42 -15.04
CA ASN A 148 0.83 1.33 -15.90
C ASN A 148 1.77 1.80 -17.03
N GLU A 149 2.51 2.87 -16.79
CA GLU A 149 3.51 3.38 -17.70
C GLU A 149 4.85 2.62 -17.54
N LYS A 150 5.66 2.64 -18.58
CA LYS A 150 6.96 1.95 -18.57
C LYS A 150 8.01 2.78 -17.83
N ILE A 151 8.64 2.15 -16.85
CA ILE A 151 9.81 2.69 -16.16
C ILE A 151 11.07 2.29 -16.94
N ASP A 152 12.03 3.21 -17.06
CA ASP A 152 13.33 2.89 -17.67
C ASP A 152 13.98 1.69 -16.94
N SER A 153 14.26 0.64 -17.70
CA SER A 153 14.87 -0.58 -17.19
C SER A 153 16.22 -0.34 -16.50
N LYS A 154 16.96 0.71 -16.88
CA LYS A 154 18.22 1.09 -16.24
C LYS A 154 18.00 1.51 -14.78
N LEU A 155 16.88 2.18 -14.46
CA LEU A 155 16.52 2.55 -13.10
C LEU A 155 16.22 1.30 -12.26
N ILE A 156 15.38 0.40 -12.79
CA ILE A 156 15.06 -0.85 -12.10
C ILE A 156 16.30 -1.72 -11.90
N ASN A 157 17.17 -1.82 -12.91
CA ASN A 157 18.39 -2.60 -12.82
C ASN A 157 19.39 -2.01 -11.80
N SER A 158 19.34 -0.72 -11.52
CA SER A 158 20.18 -0.11 -10.49
C SER A 158 19.87 -0.64 -9.09
N LEU A 159 18.64 -1.09 -8.84
CA LEU A 159 18.23 -1.70 -7.56
C LEU A 159 18.89 -3.07 -7.31
N LYS A 160 19.43 -3.71 -8.36
CA LYS A 160 20.10 -5.02 -8.26
C LYS A 160 21.61 -4.93 -7.99
N LYS A 161 22.15 -3.72 -7.84
CA LYS A 161 23.57 -3.53 -7.54
C LYS A 161 23.92 -3.99 -6.14
N ASN A 162 25.14 -4.52 -5.94
CA ASN A 162 25.60 -5.08 -4.67
C ASN A 162 25.64 -4.05 -3.53
N ASN A 163 25.77 -2.77 -3.85
CA ASN A 163 25.77 -1.67 -2.88
C ASN A 163 24.36 -1.06 -2.65
N VAL A 164 23.32 -1.65 -3.20
CA VAL A 164 21.92 -1.21 -3.03
C VAL A 164 21.11 -2.27 -2.30
N THR A 165 20.44 -1.88 -1.25
CA THR A 165 19.41 -2.69 -0.58
C THR A 165 18.04 -2.07 -0.87
N HIS A 166 17.18 -2.80 -1.58
CA HIS A 166 15.81 -2.37 -1.86
C HIS A 166 14.84 -3.08 -0.93
N LEU A 167 14.15 -2.30 -0.10
CA LEU A 167 13.14 -2.76 0.85
C LEU A 167 11.75 -2.37 0.35
N GLN A 168 11.03 -3.36 -0.13
CA GLN A 168 9.62 -3.23 -0.55
C GLN A 168 8.70 -3.44 0.66
N ARG A 169 7.43 -3.01 0.58
CA ARG A 169 6.45 -3.15 1.67
C ARG A 169 6.97 -2.60 3.00
N THR A 170 7.83 -1.60 2.92
CA THR A 170 8.54 -1.04 4.05
C THR A 170 8.19 0.42 4.24
N THR A 171 7.56 0.73 5.35
CA THR A 171 7.11 2.08 5.68
C THR A 171 8.06 2.71 6.69
N ALA A 172 8.62 3.89 6.37
CA ALA A 172 9.31 4.71 7.37
C ALA A 172 8.28 5.30 8.33
N ILE A 173 8.42 5.00 9.62
CA ILE A 173 7.48 5.41 10.66
C ILE A 173 8.02 6.52 11.58
N GLY A 174 9.32 6.76 11.54
CA GLY A 174 9.93 7.81 12.35
C GLY A 174 11.30 8.22 11.83
N LEU A 175 11.54 9.53 11.86
CA LEU A 175 12.84 10.15 11.61
C LEU A 175 13.26 10.89 12.89
N TYR A 176 14.40 10.55 13.42
CA TYR A 176 14.92 11.04 14.69
C TYR A 176 16.28 11.71 14.50
N ASP A 177 16.82 12.25 15.57
CA ASP A 177 18.12 12.92 15.58
C ASP A 177 19.25 12.07 14.99
N GLN A 178 20.23 12.74 14.39
CA GLN A 178 21.41 12.13 13.76
C GLN A 178 21.04 11.16 12.62
N ASN A 179 20.03 11.50 11.82
CA ASN A 179 19.57 10.69 10.69
C ASN A 179 19.24 9.24 11.06
N TYR A 180 18.62 9.05 12.21
CA TYR A 180 18.14 7.77 12.65
C TYR A 180 16.68 7.57 12.20
N VAL A 181 16.45 6.53 11.40
CA VAL A 181 15.14 6.20 10.86
C VAL A 181 14.71 4.84 11.37
N VAL A 182 13.45 4.76 11.79
CA VAL A 182 12.77 3.50 12.09
C VAL A 182 11.76 3.23 10.98
N ALA A 183 11.80 2.02 10.43
CA ALA A 183 10.88 1.56 9.40
C ALA A 183 10.33 0.17 9.73
N ILE A 184 9.12 -0.14 9.26
CA ILE A 184 8.47 -1.44 9.41
C ILE A 184 8.31 -2.09 8.04
N GLU A 185 8.88 -3.27 7.88
CA GLU A 185 8.75 -4.14 6.71
C GLU A 185 7.68 -5.20 6.99
N ARG A 186 6.67 -5.32 6.12
CA ARG A 186 5.68 -6.39 6.10
C ARG A 186 6.22 -7.54 5.25
N ARG A 187 6.46 -8.71 5.85
CA ARG A 187 7.21 -9.78 5.19
C ARG A 187 6.39 -10.96 4.76
N THR A 188 5.29 -11.24 5.43
CA THR A 188 4.51 -12.45 5.18
C THR A 188 3.04 -12.23 4.84
N ASP A 189 2.47 -11.06 5.09
CA ASP A 189 1.03 -10.80 4.89
C ASP A 189 0.56 -11.00 3.43
N HIS A 190 1.48 -10.93 2.47
CA HIS A 190 1.25 -11.17 1.04
C HIS A 190 1.54 -12.62 0.59
N LEU A 191 1.94 -13.48 1.51
CA LEU A 191 2.24 -14.89 1.27
C LEU A 191 1.07 -15.74 1.75
N SER A 192 0.85 -16.90 1.12
CA SER A 192 -0.11 -17.88 1.63
C SER A 192 0.38 -18.46 2.97
N SER A 193 -0.55 -18.79 3.86
CA SER A 193 -0.29 -19.26 5.23
C SER A 193 0.59 -20.50 5.34
N GLU A 194 0.80 -21.23 4.26
CA GLU A 194 1.59 -22.46 4.24
C GLU A 194 3.11 -22.24 4.18
N ILE A 195 3.54 -21.00 3.95
CA ILE A 195 4.91 -20.76 3.47
C ILE A 195 5.79 -20.36 4.59
N LEU A 196 5.84 -20.32 5.71
CA LEU A 196 7.02 -19.98 6.55
C LEU A 196 6.74 -19.74 8.06
N PRO A 197 6.62 -20.80 8.84
CA PRO A 197 6.57 -20.67 10.31
C PRO A 197 7.83 -20.03 10.91
N GLU A 198 8.94 -19.97 10.16
CA GLU A 198 10.21 -19.43 10.63
C GLU A 198 10.45 -17.96 10.27
N MET A 199 9.73 -17.41 9.28
CA MET A 199 9.87 -16.00 8.88
C MET A 199 9.10 -15.08 9.82
N SER A 200 9.71 -13.98 10.23
CA SER A 200 8.98 -12.93 10.96
C SER A 200 7.91 -12.31 10.08
N ARG A 201 6.71 -12.09 10.64
CA ARG A 201 5.62 -11.41 9.95
C ARG A 201 5.99 -9.97 9.61
N MET A 202 6.56 -9.27 10.58
CA MET A 202 7.08 -7.92 10.40
C MET A 202 8.48 -7.81 10.95
N ARG A 203 9.27 -6.92 10.34
CA ARG A 203 10.61 -6.56 10.78
C ARG A 203 10.72 -5.07 11.00
N THR A 204 11.20 -4.69 12.18
CA THR A 204 11.56 -3.30 12.45
C THR A 204 13.01 -3.04 12.01
N TRP A 205 13.19 -2.12 11.09
CA TRP A 205 14.46 -1.64 10.63
C TRP A 205 14.88 -0.40 11.43
N HIS A 206 16.03 -0.47 12.04
CA HIS A 206 16.70 0.63 12.73
C HIS A 206 17.88 1.08 11.86
N ILE A 207 17.68 2.17 11.10
CA ILE A 207 18.63 2.61 10.08
C ILE A 207 19.27 3.91 10.51
N ARG A 208 20.61 3.94 10.57
CA ARG A 208 21.36 5.17 10.73
C ARG A 208 22.06 5.50 9.42
N ALA A 209 21.73 6.63 8.83
CA ALA A 209 22.26 7.07 7.55
C ALA A 209 23.17 8.29 7.72
N LYS A 210 24.20 8.42 6.85
CA LYS A 210 24.95 9.67 6.78
C LYS A 210 24.11 10.77 6.13
N GLU A 211 23.33 10.41 5.09
CA GLU A 211 22.46 11.32 4.37
C GLU A 211 21.08 10.65 4.14
N ILE A 212 20.00 11.44 4.15
CA ILE A 212 18.65 10.97 3.88
C ILE A 212 18.08 11.76 2.71
N ILE A 213 17.48 11.05 1.75
CA ILE A 213 16.74 11.63 0.63
C ILE A 213 15.27 11.28 0.80
N LEU A 214 14.42 12.29 0.98
CA LEU A 214 12.98 12.13 1.00
C LEU A 214 12.45 12.23 -0.44
N ALA A 215 11.92 11.14 -0.96
CA ALA A 215 11.33 11.01 -2.29
C ALA A 215 9.91 10.41 -2.20
N THR A 216 9.19 10.78 -1.13
CA THR A 216 7.89 10.21 -0.75
C THR A 216 6.74 10.58 -1.69
N GLY A 217 6.97 11.48 -2.64
CA GLY A 217 5.94 11.94 -3.56
C GLY A 217 4.92 12.87 -2.90
N ALA A 218 3.73 12.90 -3.45
CA ALA A 218 2.60 13.67 -2.96
C ALA A 218 1.31 12.87 -3.17
N PHE A 219 0.30 13.16 -2.38
CA PHE A 219 -1.03 12.60 -2.53
C PHE A 219 -2.10 13.69 -2.57
N GLN A 220 -3.23 13.34 -3.18
CA GLN A 220 -4.35 14.25 -3.31
C GLN A 220 -5.11 14.35 -1.99
N ARG A 221 -5.57 15.54 -1.67
CA ARG A 221 -6.49 15.75 -0.54
C ARG A 221 -7.93 15.57 -0.97
N VAL A 222 -8.69 14.88 -0.14
CA VAL A 222 -10.14 14.79 -0.29
C VAL A 222 -10.75 16.18 -0.13
N LEU A 223 -11.53 16.62 -1.11
CA LEU A 223 -12.26 17.89 -1.02
C LEU A 223 -13.38 17.79 0.02
N VAL A 224 -13.59 18.86 0.77
CA VAL A 224 -14.61 18.93 1.82
C VAL A 224 -15.92 19.43 1.23
N PHE A 225 -16.88 18.52 1.09
CA PHE A 225 -18.27 18.81 0.69
C PHE A 225 -19.21 17.77 1.29
N PRO A 226 -20.51 18.04 1.37
CA PRO A 226 -21.47 17.09 1.92
C PRO A 226 -21.45 15.76 1.18
N ASN A 227 -21.38 14.64 1.93
CA ASN A 227 -21.36 13.27 1.39
C ASN A 227 -20.09 12.87 0.61
N ASN A 228 -18.96 13.54 0.81
CA ASN A 228 -17.69 13.22 0.13
C ASN A 228 -17.12 11.84 0.51
N ASP A 229 -17.71 11.14 1.47
CA ASP A 229 -17.35 9.79 1.92
C ASP A 229 -18.21 8.67 1.32
N ARG A 230 -19.20 9.02 0.48
CA ARG A 230 -20.09 8.03 -0.11
C ARG A 230 -19.44 7.22 -1.24
N PRO A 231 -19.90 5.96 -1.45
CA PRO A 231 -19.45 5.15 -2.58
C PRO A 231 -19.64 5.90 -3.92
N GLY A 232 -18.59 5.85 -4.75
CA GLY A 232 -18.57 6.54 -6.05
C GLY A 232 -17.87 7.88 -6.04
N ILE A 233 -17.44 8.38 -4.86
CA ILE A 233 -16.59 9.56 -4.75
C ILE A 233 -15.15 9.08 -4.54
N MET A 234 -14.24 9.45 -5.43
CA MET A 234 -12.87 8.99 -5.45
C MET A 234 -11.92 10.13 -5.80
N LEU A 235 -10.70 10.04 -5.30
CA LEU A 235 -9.59 10.85 -5.79
C LEU A 235 -9.29 10.50 -7.24
N SER A 236 -8.96 11.48 -8.08
CA SER A 236 -8.73 11.24 -9.52
C SER A 236 -7.55 10.28 -9.74
N HIS A 237 -6.46 10.40 -8.97
CA HIS A 237 -5.35 9.44 -9.01
C HIS A 237 -5.80 8.00 -8.66
N ALA A 238 -6.65 7.85 -7.66
CA ALA A 238 -7.19 6.53 -7.31
C ALA A 238 -8.01 5.95 -8.46
N ALA A 239 -8.93 6.72 -9.04
CA ALA A 239 -9.75 6.30 -10.17
C ALA A 239 -8.89 5.90 -11.38
N ALA A 240 -7.86 6.70 -11.72
CA ALA A 240 -6.92 6.40 -12.79
C ALA A 240 -6.13 5.10 -12.52
N THR A 241 -5.65 4.91 -11.28
CA THR A 241 -4.91 3.69 -10.89
C THR A 241 -5.79 2.44 -10.99
N TYR A 242 -7.03 2.50 -10.48
CA TYR A 242 -7.96 1.38 -10.61
C TYR A 242 -8.20 1.02 -12.08
N LEU A 243 -8.37 2.01 -12.94
CA LEU A 243 -8.59 1.80 -14.36
C LEU A 243 -7.33 1.27 -15.07
N HIS A 244 -6.20 1.94 -14.92
CA HIS A 244 -4.98 1.65 -15.71
C HIS A 244 -4.20 0.45 -15.18
N LYS A 245 -3.97 0.37 -13.87
CA LYS A 245 -3.16 -0.70 -13.26
C LYS A 245 -3.97 -1.97 -13.01
N TYR A 246 -5.15 -1.81 -12.42
CA TYR A 246 -5.95 -2.96 -11.98
C TYR A 246 -7.06 -3.35 -12.97
N ARG A 247 -7.30 -2.57 -14.02
CA ARG A 247 -8.34 -2.81 -15.04
C ARG A 247 -9.73 -2.93 -14.41
N VAL A 248 -10.02 -2.08 -13.45
CA VAL A 248 -11.30 -2.00 -12.76
C VAL A 248 -11.99 -0.70 -13.14
N GLY A 249 -13.08 -0.80 -13.90
CA GLY A 249 -13.94 0.35 -14.22
C GLY A 249 -14.91 0.61 -13.05
N THR A 250 -14.75 1.72 -12.38
CA THR A 250 -15.57 2.06 -11.20
C THR A 250 -16.86 2.82 -11.55
N PHE A 251 -16.97 3.35 -12.78
CA PHE A 251 -18.07 4.20 -13.22
C PHE A 251 -18.28 4.12 -14.75
N LYS A 252 -19.49 4.44 -15.20
CA LYS A 252 -19.83 4.62 -16.64
C LYS A 252 -19.75 6.09 -17.05
N THR A 253 -20.10 6.98 -16.15
CA THR A 253 -20.03 8.44 -16.30
C THR A 253 -19.46 9.03 -15.03
N GLY A 254 -18.63 10.07 -15.15
CA GLY A 254 -17.99 10.73 -14.03
C GLY A 254 -18.06 12.24 -14.17
N VAL A 255 -17.98 12.92 -13.04
CA VAL A 255 -17.76 14.36 -12.94
C VAL A 255 -16.42 14.56 -12.25
N VAL A 256 -15.53 15.32 -12.88
CA VAL A 256 -14.22 15.68 -12.32
C VAL A 256 -14.33 17.07 -11.74
N VAL A 257 -13.92 17.20 -10.46
CA VAL A 257 -13.78 18.49 -9.77
C VAL A 257 -12.32 18.62 -9.37
N THR A 258 -11.62 19.54 -9.96
CA THR A 258 -10.18 19.74 -9.76
C THR A 258 -9.82 21.21 -9.72
N VAL A 259 -8.68 21.54 -9.12
CA VAL A 259 -8.07 22.87 -9.09
C VAL A 259 -6.83 22.96 -9.99
N ASP A 260 -6.48 21.85 -10.64
CA ASP A 260 -5.33 21.73 -11.54
C ASP A 260 -5.66 20.82 -12.75
N ASP A 261 -4.74 20.74 -13.69
CA ASP A 261 -4.92 19.95 -14.94
C ASP A 261 -4.74 18.44 -14.74
N PHE A 262 -4.28 18.01 -13.57
CA PHE A 262 -4.04 16.59 -13.27
C PHE A 262 -5.31 15.75 -13.31
N GLY A 263 -6.43 16.32 -12.89
CA GLY A 263 -7.72 15.63 -12.89
C GLY A 263 -8.28 15.32 -14.27
N TYR A 264 -7.68 15.87 -15.35
CA TYR A 264 -8.13 15.65 -16.73
C TYR A 264 -7.29 14.60 -17.49
N GLN A 265 -6.27 14.03 -16.88
CA GLN A 265 -5.44 12.96 -17.42
C GLN A 265 -6.07 11.59 -17.18
#